data_0367172b6ca77313fabfa583e6b20b7d
#
_entry.id   0367172b6ca77313fabfa583e6b20b7d
#
_cell.length_a   1.000
_cell.length_b   1.000
_cell.length_c   1.000
_cell.angle_alpha   90.00
_cell.angle_beta   90.00
_cell.angle_gamma   90.00
#
_symmetry.space_group_name_H-M   'P 1'
#
loop_
_entity.id
_entity.type
_entity.pdbx_description
1 polymer ?
#
loop_
_entity_poly.entity_id
_entity_poly.type
_entity_poly.pdbx_seq_one_letter_code
_entity_poly.pdbx_strand_id
1 'polypeptide(L)'
;KEAIEIVPSVIKKIEEYRLNKNEVIFTRDTHQKNYLKTQEGKNLPVEHCIENTEGWKISDKLEVKDSKVFNKYSFGSIELADYVSSLENIEEIELVGLCTDICVISNAFILKAKMPEVKISVDSSCCAGVTPQSHLNALEAMKMCQINVI
;
A
#
# COMPACT_ATOMS: atom_id res chain seq x y z
N LYS A 1 -0.60 -3.32 17.04
CA LYS A 1 -1.43 -4.51 17.30
C LYS A 1 -2.16 -4.89 16.03
N GLU A 2 -2.97 -4.01 15.49
CA GLU A 2 -3.81 -4.22 14.31
C GLU A 2 -3.00 -4.62 13.07
N ALA A 3 -1.82 -4.05 12.89
CA ALA A 3 -0.92 -4.36 11.78
C ALA A 3 -0.50 -5.85 11.74
N ILE A 4 -0.38 -6.51 12.88
CA ILE A 4 -0.06 -7.94 12.96
C ILE A 4 -1.31 -8.79 12.70
N GLU A 5 -2.46 -8.30 13.11
CA GLU A 5 -3.74 -9.01 13.00
C GLU A 5 -4.19 -9.19 11.55
N ILE A 6 -3.84 -8.27 10.65
CA ILE A 6 -4.21 -8.38 9.23
C ILE A 6 -3.32 -9.34 8.42
N VAL A 7 -2.13 -9.71 8.93
CA VAL A 7 -1.16 -10.50 8.17
C VAL A 7 -1.75 -11.81 7.61
N PRO A 8 -2.51 -12.62 8.37
CA PRO A 8 -3.12 -13.83 7.82
C PRO A 8 -4.09 -13.56 6.66
N SER A 9 -4.89 -12.48 6.75
CA SER A 9 -5.82 -12.09 5.70
C SER A 9 -5.08 -11.63 4.44
N VAL A 10 -4.00 -10.86 4.61
CA VAL A 10 -3.15 -10.42 3.48
C VAL A 10 -2.47 -11.61 2.80
N ILE A 11 -1.94 -12.58 3.56
CA ILE A 11 -1.36 -13.80 3.00
C ILE A 11 -2.39 -14.54 2.14
N LYS A 12 -3.59 -14.77 2.68
CA LYS A 12 -4.68 -15.43 1.95
C LYS A 12 -5.04 -14.69 0.66
N LYS A 13 -5.11 -13.37 0.71
CA LYS A 13 -5.38 -12.53 -0.46
C LYS A 13 -4.29 -12.66 -1.52
N ILE A 14 -3.04 -12.63 -1.14
CA ILE A 14 -1.88 -12.82 -2.05
C ILE A 14 -1.96 -14.20 -2.72
N GLU A 15 -2.24 -15.25 -1.96
CA GLU A 15 -2.38 -16.62 -2.48
C GLU A 15 -3.53 -16.72 -3.48
N GLU A 16 -4.68 -16.14 -3.17
CA GLU A 16 -5.85 -16.11 -4.05
C GLU A 16 -5.53 -15.43 -5.38
N TYR A 17 -4.89 -14.27 -5.36
CA TYR A 17 -4.48 -13.56 -6.57
C TYR A 17 -3.50 -14.38 -7.42
N ARG A 18 -2.52 -15.01 -6.79
CA ARG A 18 -1.54 -15.88 -7.47
C ARG A 18 -2.18 -17.14 -8.08
N LEU A 19 -3.09 -17.79 -7.37
CA LEU A 19 -3.83 -18.95 -7.88
C LEU A 19 -4.65 -18.61 -9.13
N ASN A 20 -5.23 -17.42 -9.16
CA ASN A 20 -5.98 -16.91 -10.30
C ASN A 20 -5.09 -16.29 -11.39
N LYS A 21 -3.76 -16.40 -11.27
CA LYS A 21 -2.77 -15.84 -12.20
C LYS A 21 -2.85 -14.32 -12.35
N ASN A 22 -3.35 -13.63 -11.32
CA ASN A 22 -3.36 -12.18 -11.23
C ASN A 22 -2.00 -11.67 -10.73
N GLU A 23 -1.66 -10.46 -11.12
CA GLU A 23 -0.41 -9.83 -10.69
C GLU A 23 -0.50 -9.38 -9.22
N VAL A 24 0.56 -9.64 -8.47
CA VAL A 24 0.75 -9.15 -7.11
C VAL A 24 1.97 -8.24 -7.10
N ILE A 25 1.78 -7.02 -6.64
CA ILE A 25 2.81 -5.98 -6.58
C ILE A 25 2.97 -5.53 -5.14
N PHE A 26 4.19 -5.31 -4.72
CA PHE A 26 4.51 -4.78 -3.41
C PHE A 26 5.03 -3.34 -3.50
N THR A 27 4.72 -2.57 -2.48
CA THR A 27 5.39 -1.29 -2.20
C THR A 27 6.00 -1.32 -0.82
N ARG A 28 7.09 -0.60 -0.64
CA ARG A 28 7.70 -0.43 0.68
C ARG A 28 8.25 0.98 0.85
N ASP A 29 8.09 1.51 2.05
CA ASP A 29 8.70 2.78 2.40
C ASP A 29 10.21 2.66 2.39
N THR A 30 10.87 3.68 1.87
CA THR A 30 12.31 3.69 1.70
C THR A 30 12.86 5.05 2.08
N HIS A 31 13.52 5.12 3.22
CA HIS A 31 14.14 6.35 3.71
C HIS A 31 15.66 6.23 3.68
N GLN A 32 16.33 7.35 3.54
CA GLN A 32 17.78 7.44 3.58
C GLN A 32 18.27 7.76 5.00
N LYS A 33 19.56 7.56 5.26
CA LYS A 33 20.19 7.84 6.56
C LYS A 33 20.01 9.28 7.08
N ASN A 34 19.63 10.20 6.19
CA ASN A 34 19.34 11.58 6.55
C ASN A 34 17.86 11.83 6.86
N TYR A 35 17.06 10.78 7.11
CA TYR A 35 15.62 10.85 7.34
C TYR A 35 15.21 11.98 8.29
N LEU A 36 15.86 12.11 9.44
CA LEU A 36 15.55 13.16 10.43
C LEU A 36 15.70 14.61 9.90
N LYS A 37 16.40 14.79 8.78
CA LYS A 37 16.55 16.09 8.11
C LYS A 37 15.49 16.35 7.04
N THR A 38 14.70 15.34 6.68
CA THR A 38 13.60 15.46 5.71
C THR A 38 12.40 16.16 6.35
N GLN A 39 11.45 16.59 5.51
CA GLN A 39 10.19 17.15 6.02
C GLN A 39 9.41 16.12 6.85
N GLU A 40 9.35 14.88 6.39
CA GLU A 40 8.69 13.79 7.11
C GLU A 40 9.36 13.54 8.46
N GLY A 41 10.69 13.40 8.47
CA GLY A 41 11.44 13.18 9.70
C GLY A 41 11.37 14.32 10.72
N LYS A 42 11.11 15.56 10.28
CA LYS A 42 10.84 16.68 11.20
C LYS A 42 9.45 16.59 11.84
N ASN A 43 8.46 16.04 11.12
CA ASN A 43 7.10 15.85 11.63
C ASN A 43 6.96 14.56 12.45
N LEU A 44 7.68 13.51 12.07
CA LEU A 44 7.75 12.22 12.76
C LEU A 44 9.23 11.86 13.03
N PRO A 45 9.82 12.32 14.14
CA PRO A 45 11.24 12.12 14.41
C PRO A 45 11.58 10.72 14.92
N VAL A 46 11.13 9.70 14.19
CA VAL A 46 11.36 8.29 14.46
C VAL A 46 11.92 7.63 13.21
N GLU A 47 13.21 7.30 13.21
CA GLU A 47 13.83 6.60 12.08
C GLU A 47 13.17 5.24 11.87
N HIS A 48 12.71 4.99 10.65
CA HIS A 48 12.09 3.75 10.22
C HIS A 48 12.34 3.52 8.74
N CYS A 49 12.20 2.30 8.29
CA CYS A 49 12.35 1.90 6.88
C CYS A 49 13.61 2.48 6.19
N ILE A 50 14.71 2.60 6.96
CA ILE A 50 15.99 3.05 6.39
C ILE A 50 16.52 1.99 5.43
N GLU A 51 16.82 2.40 4.22
CA GLU A 51 17.25 1.51 3.13
C GLU A 51 18.40 0.59 3.55
N ASN A 52 18.31 -0.68 3.17
CA ASN A 52 19.26 -1.75 3.51
C ASN A 52 19.32 -2.14 5.00
N THR A 53 18.33 -1.77 5.82
CA THR A 53 18.18 -2.29 7.18
C THR A 53 17.11 -3.38 7.26
N GLU A 54 17.06 -4.13 8.37
CA GLU A 54 15.99 -5.12 8.59
C GLU A 54 14.60 -4.46 8.60
N GLY A 55 14.46 -3.27 9.19
CA GLY A 55 13.19 -2.53 9.23
C GLY A 55 12.69 -2.01 7.89
N TRP A 56 13.50 -2.09 6.84
CA TRP A 56 13.12 -1.73 5.47
C TRP A 56 12.53 -2.91 4.69
N LYS A 57 12.83 -4.13 5.11
CA LYS A 57 12.39 -5.33 4.39
C LYS A 57 10.88 -5.52 4.50
N ILE A 58 10.28 -6.04 3.43
CA ILE A 58 8.92 -6.57 3.50
C ILE A 58 8.96 -7.81 4.40
N SER A 59 7.92 -7.98 5.21
CA SER A 59 7.82 -9.13 6.10
C SER A 59 7.98 -10.45 5.34
N ASP A 60 8.87 -11.31 5.80
CA ASP A 60 9.14 -12.64 5.22
C ASP A 60 7.87 -13.50 5.13
N LYS A 61 6.87 -13.23 5.99
CA LYS A 61 5.57 -13.93 5.99
C LYS A 61 4.77 -13.72 4.71
N LEU A 62 5.02 -12.63 3.98
CA LEU A 62 4.27 -12.30 2.77
C LEU A 62 4.82 -12.94 1.50
N GLU A 63 5.99 -13.58 1.58
CA GLU A 63 6.61 -14.29 0.45
C GLU A 63 6.59 -13.49 -0.86
N VAL A 64 7.41 -12.48 -0.96
CA VAL A 64 7.47 -11.59 -2.15
C VAL A 64 7.68 -12.37 -3.46
N LYS A 65 8.49 -13.44 -3.43
CA LYS A 65 8.81 -14.29 -4.61
C LYS A 65 9.33 -13.43 -5.77
N ASP A 66 8.76 -13.60 -6.94
CA ASP A 66 9.06 -12.89 -8.20
C ASP A 66 8.22 -11.61 -8.41
N SER A 67 7.41 -11.25 -7.42
CA SER A 67 6.57 -10.05 -7.48
C SER A 67 7.42 -8.78 -7.57
N LYS A 68 6.95 -7.81 -8.36
CA LYS A 68 7.60 -6.51 -8.48
C LYS A 68 7.47 -5.73 -7.16
N VAL A 69 8.53 -5.05 -6.77
CA VAL A 69 8.57 -4.23 -5.56
C VAL A 69 8.91 -2.78 -5.93
N PHE A 70 8.07 -1.84 -5.53
CA PHE A 70 8.33 -0.41 -5.68
C PHE A 70 8.80 0.20 -4.37
N ASN A 71 9.96 0.83 -4.38
CA ASN A 71 10.47 1.60 -3.25
C ASN A 71 9.82 2.99 -3.27
N LYS A 72 9.14 3.34 -2.19
CA LYS A 72 8.48 4.65 -2.05
C LYS A 72 9.30 5.57 -1.16
N TYR A 73 9.52 6.77 -1.61
CA TYR A 73 10.21 7.82 -0.84
C TYR A 73 9.22 8.81 -0.19
N SER A 74 7.94 8.53 -0.30
CA SER A 74 6.81 9.19 0.31
C SER A 74 5.63 8.23 0.41
N PHE A 75 4.47 8.70 0.83
CA PHE A 75 3.29 7.87 1.11
C PHE A 75 2.71 7.22 -0.13
N GLY A 76 2.66 7.94 -1.26
CA GLY A 76 2.22 7.43 -2.55
C GLY A 76 3.39 7.18 -3.52
N SER A 77 3.14 6.40 -4.57
CA SER A 77 4.12 6.07 -5.61
C SER A 77 3.60 6.41 -6.99
N ILE A 78 4.22 7.41 -7.62
CA ILE A 78 3.96 7.74 -9.02
C ILE A 78 4.47 6.61 -9.92
N GLU A 79 5.65 6.06 -9.63
CA GLU A 79 6.22 4.95 -10.40
C GLU A 79 5.31 3.72 -10.42
N LEU A 80 4.66 3.39 -9.30
CA LEU A 80 3.64 2.34 -9.24
C LEU A 80 2.49 2.65 -10.20
N ALA A 81 1.95 3.87 -10.13
CA ALA A 81 0.83 4.28 -10.97
C ALA A 81 1.18 4.28 -12.47
N ASP A 82 2.39 4.72 -12.82
CA ASP A 82 2.89 4.68 -14.19
C ASP A 82 3.04 3.24 -14.68
N TYR A 83 3.63 2.37 -13.86
CA TYR A 83 3.74 0.95 -14.18
C TYR A 83 2.38 0.31 -14.38
N VAL A 84 1.48 0.43 -13.40
CA VAL A 84 0.16 -0.21 -13.47
C VAL A 84 -0.63 0.31 -14.67
N SER A 85 -0.58 1.62 -14.96
CA SER A 85 -1.26 2.19 -16.14
C SER A 85 -0.68 1.75 -17.48
N SER A 86 0.51 1.15 -17.49
CA SER A 86 1.13 0.59 -18.70
C SER A 86 0.75 -0.86 -18.97
N LEU A 87 0.11 -1.53 -18.01
CA LEU A 87 -0.39 -2.89 -18.18
C LEU A 87 -1.65 -2.90 -19.03
N GLU A 88 -1.84 -3.97 -19.80
CA GLU A 88 -3.02 -4.16 -20.63
C GLU A 88 -4.13 -4.93 -19.90
N ASN A 89 -5.38 -4.66 -20.25
CA ASN A 89 -6.55 -5.42 -19.78
C ASN A 89 -6.73 -5.44 -18.26
N ILE A 90 -6.47 -4.31 -17.59
CA ILE A 90 -6.73 -4.18 -16.16
C ILE A 90 -8.23 -3.98 -15.95
N GLU A 91 -8.86 -4.90 -15.24
CA GLU A 91 -10.26 -4.82 -14.86
C GLU A 91 -10.45 -4.18 -13.49
N GLU A 92 -9.55 -4.51 -12.54
CA GLU A 92 -9.63 -4.04 -11.17
C GLU A 92 -8.22 -3.94 -10.56
N ILE A 93 -8.06 -2.99 -9.65
CA ILE A 93 -6.89 -2.85 -8.78
C ILE A 93 -7.39 -2.92 -7.35
N GLU A 94 -6.88 -3.89 -6.61
CA GLU A 94 -7.19 -4.03 -5.18
C GLU A 94 -5.98 -3.66 -4.33
N LEU A 95 -6.18 -2.80 -3.34
CA LEU A 95 -5.15 -2.37 -2.41
C LEU A 95 -5.37 -2.99 -1.04
N VAL A 96 -4.29 -3.46 -0.44
CA VAL A 96 -4.23 -4.00 0.91
C VAL A 96 -2.96 -3.54 1.63
N GLY A 97 -2.93 -3.60 2.93
CA GLY A 97 -1.72 -3.37 3.75
C GLY A 97 -1.80 -2.16 4.67
N LEU A 98 -0.69 -1.48 4.84
CA LEU A 98 -0.48 -0.45 5.88
C LEU A 98 0.08 0.85 5.28
N CYS A 99 -0.22 1.99 5.87
CA CYS A 99 -1.39 2.22 6.74
C CYS A 99 -2.55 2.67 5.87
N THR A 100 -3.77 2.26 6.23
CA THR A 100 -5.00 2.64 5.50
C THR A 100 -5.10 4.14 5.28
N ASP A 101 -4.79 4.90 6.33
CA ASP A 101 -4.92 6.36 6.45
C ASP A 101 -3.70 7.13 5.94
N ILE A 102 -2.67 6.45 5.47
CA ILE A 102 -1.43 7.05 4.94
C ILE A 102 -1.13 6.51 3.54
N CYS A 103 -0.47 5.35 3.45
CA CYS A 103 0.03 4.82 2.19
C CYS A 103 -1.08 4.24 1.31
N VAL A 104 -2.06 3.54 1.88
CA VAL A 104 -3.15 2.93 1.11
C VAL A 104 -4.01 4.00 0.46
N ILE A 105 -4.52 4.97 1.22
CA ILE A 105 -5.34 6.07 0.69
C ILE A 105 -4.57 6.92 -0.32
N SER A 106 -3.28 7.20 -0.07
CA SER A 106 -2.46 7.99 -1.00
C SER A 106 -2.30 7.29 -2.35
N ASN A 107 -2.00 6.00 -2.37
CA ASN A 107 -1.90 5.24 -3.61
C ASN A 107 -3.27 5.05 -4.28
N ALA A 108 -4.33 4.83 -3.51
CA ALA A 108 -5.69 4.73 -4.05
C ALA A 108 -6.07 5.98 -4.85
N PHE A 109 -5.78 7.17 -4.33
CA PHE A 109 -6.10 8.43 -5.01
C PHE A 109 -5.21 8.69 -6.22
N ILE A 110 -3.92 8.35 -6.15
CA ILE A 110 -3.01 8.45 -7.30
C ILE A 110 -3.46 7.52 -8.43
N LEU A 111 -3.79 6.27 -8.12
CA LEU A 111 -4.28 5.29 -9.08
C LEU A 111 -5.62 5.73 -9.67
N LYS A 112 -6.55 6.24 -8.86
CA LYS A 112 -7.84 6.77 -9.30
C LYS A 112 -7.68 7.96 -10.25
N ALA A 113 -6.75 8.87 -9.95
CA ALA A 113 -6.45 10.00 -10.83
C ALA A 113 -5.80 9.57 -12.15
N LYS A 114 -4.93 8.55 -12.11
CA LYS A 114 -4.22 8.02 -13.29
C LYS A 114 -5.14 7.19 -14.19
N MET A 115 -6.04 6.41 -13.58
CA MET A 115 -6.92 5.45 -14.28
C MET A 115 -8.36 5.61 -13.77
N PRO A 116 -9.07 6.70 -14.15
CA PRO A 116 -10.39 7.03 -13.60
C PRO A 116 -11.46 5.99 -13.89
N GLU A 117 -11.34 5.25 -14.98
CA GLU A 117 -12.31 4.24 -15.42
C GLU A 117 -12.04 2.83 -14.87
N VAL A 118 -10.84 2.58 -14.31
CA VAL A 118 -10.53 1.29 -13.71
C VAL A 118 -11.16 1.21 -12.32
N LYS A 119 -11.75 0.07 -12.01
CA LYS A 119 -12.28 -0.19 -10.67
C LYS A 119 -11.13 -0.28 -9.67
N ILE A 120 -11.15 0.56 -8.65
CA ILE A 120 -10.17 0.53 -7.56
C ILE A 120 -10.91 0.13 -6.29
N SER A 121 -10.40 -0.92 -5.64
CA SER A 121 -10.94 -1.48 -4.41
C SER A 121 -9.92 -1.45 -3.29
N VAL A 122 -10.39 -1.35 -2.06
CA VAL A 122 -9.60 -1.49 -0.83
C VAL A 122 -10.29 -2.53 0.04
N ASP A 123 -9.60 -3.62 0.35
CA ASP A 123 -10.11 -4.63 1.29
C ASP A 123 -9.82 -4.18 2.72
N SER A 124 -10.87 -3.73 3.41
CA SER A 124 -10.76 -3.21 4.78
C SER A 124 -10.28 -4.25 5.78
N SER A 125 -10.58 -5.53 5.56
CA SER A 125 -10.13 -6.63 6.42
C SER A 125 -8.64 -6.96 6.27
N CYS A 126 -8.04 -6.49 5.19
CA CYS A 126 -6.62 -6.63 4.85
C CYS A 126 -5.84 -5.32 5.05
N CYS A 127 -6.44 -4.33 5.71
CA CYS A 127 -5.83 -3.03 5.99
C CYS A 127 -5.89 -2.68 7.48
N ALA A 128 -4.91 -1.90 7.93
CA ALA A 128 -4.93 -1.31 9.26
C ALA A 128 -4.38 0.12 9.21
N GLY A 129 -4.99 1.02 9.96
CA GLY A 129 -4.55 2.41 10.11
C GLY A 129 -3.65 2.63 11.31
N VAL A 130 -3.21 3.86 11.50
CA VAL A 130 -2.45 4.28 12.70
C VAL A 130 -3.31 4.11 13.96
N THR A 131 -4.59 4.42 13.84
CA THR A 131 -5.61 4.17 14.88
C THR A 131 -6.85 3.56 14.23
N PRO A 132 -7.70 2.85 15.00
CA PRO A 132 -9.00 2.39 14.48
C PRO A 132 -9.86 3.51 13.91
N GLN A 133 -9.84 4.69 14.54
CA GLN A 133 -10.62 5.82 14.08
C GLN A 133 -10.09 6.42 12.76
N SER A 134 -8.77 6.58 12.63
CA SER A 134 -8.18 7.10 11.40
C SER A 134 -8.32 6.11 10.23
N HIS A 135 -8.29 4.80 10.51
CA HIS A 135 -8.63 3.77 9.54
C HIS A 135 -10.06 3.96 8.99
N LEU A 136 -11.06 4.08 9.86
CA LEU A 136 -12.45 4.29 9.43
C LEU A 136 -12.61 5.59 8.65
N ASN A 137 -11.99 6.68 9.10
CA ASN A 137 -12.05 7.97 8.41
C ASN A 137 -11.49 7.88 6.99
N ALA A 138 -10.37 7.16 6.82
CA ALA A 138 -9.75 6.96 5.51
C ALA A 138 -10.65 6.13 4.57
N LEU A 139 -11.27 5.06 5.07
CA LEU A 139 -12.22 4.26 4.30
C LEU A 139 -13.41 5.09 3.83
N GLU A 140 -13.99 5.92 4.70
CA GLU A 140 -15.09 6.82 4.33
C GLU A 140 -14.65 7.88 3.30
N ALA A 141 -13.46 8.47 3.45
CA ALA A 141 -12.92 9.40 2.46
C ALA A 141 -12.74 8.74 1.09
N MET A 142 -12.23 7.50 1.05
CA MET A 142 -12.06 6.75 -0.19
C MET A 142 -13.40 6.43 -0.86
N LYS A 143 -14.43 6.05 -0.11
CA LYS A 143 -15.80 5.84 -0.63
C LYS A 143 -16.35 7.09 -1.31
N MET A 144 -16.17 8.26 -0.71
CA MET A 144 -16.61 9.53 -1.29
C MET A 144 -15.94 9.83 -2.64
N CYS A 145 -14.72 9.33 -2.84
CA CYS A 145 -13.97 9.43 -4.09
C CYS A 145 -14.18 8.23 -5.04
N GLN A 146 -15.25 7.44 -4.83
CA GLN A 146 -15.64 6.30 -5.67
C GLN A 146 -14.60 5.17 -5.68
N ILE A 147 -13.84 5.00 -4.61
CA ILE A 147 -13.03 3.82 -4.36
C ILE A 147 -13.92 2.81 -3.64
N ASN A 148 -13.95 1.58 -4.16
CA ASN A 148 -14.78 0.52 -3.61
C ASN A 148 -14.13 -0.03 -2.32
N VAL A 149 -14.82 0.05 -1.20
CA VAL A 149 -14.37 -0.51 0.08
C VAL A 149 -15.11 -1.82 0.32
N ILE A 150 -14.37 -2.92 0.43
CA ILE A 150 -14.88 -4.28 0.65
C ILE A 150 -14.37 -4.86 1.96
#